data_36f086c74e499f21f7379e48c300b479
#
_entry.id   36f086c74e499f21f7379e48c300b479
#
_cell.length_a   1.000
_cell.length_b   1.000
_cell.length_c   1.000
_cell.angle_alpha   90.00
_cell.angle_beta   90.00
_cell.angle_gamma   90.00
#
_symmetry.space_group_name_H-M   'P 1'
#
loop_
_entity.id
_entity.type
_entity.pdbx_description
1 polymer ?
#
loop_
_entity_poly.entity_id
_entity_poly.type
_entity_poly.pdbx_seq_one_letter_code
_entity_poly.pdbx_strand_id
1 'polypeptide(L)'
;MTKKVLISTGGSGGHVVPAITIYNHLKNTHETLISTDIRGLTYLDKNIKAFVINTPKLNNYFLLPFSLLKICFLTVKSFFLLKKNNISILISTGGYMSLPLCLAAKILDINIFLIEPNMVLGRANKFFLNFSRKLICYSKNLINLPSGINHKLTTINPLIRKEYYETSKYQKHDNLFTIIIIGGSQGAKIFDKLLNKSFVSLAKQASIKIIHQTSKKNINFLKNFYSQNNIESKVFSFDHNLNEVLKQGDLCITRAGASSLAELSFLNVPFIAIPLPSSKDNHQYENAKYYKEQDCCWIIDQKNFDDQKFKKFLVELTNKSQDYMTKKNNLQKLNYQNTWNNVNQKILNIINEN
;
A
#
# COMPACT_ATOMS: atom_id res chain seq x y z
N MET A 1 9.92 -6.08 -32.16
CA MET A 1 10.58 -6.65 -30.95
C MET A 1 9.77 -6.28 -29.72
N THR A 2 9.45 -7.23 -28.87
CA THR A 2 8.76 -6.96 -27.59
C THR A 2 9.67 -6.11 -26.69
N LYS A 3 9.16 -4.98 -26.19
CA LYS A 3 9.90 -4.11 -25.27
C LYS A 3 10.20 -4.88 -23.98
N LYS A 4 11.45 -4.79 -23.49
CA LYS A 4 11.85 -5.38 -22.20
C LYS A 4 11.72 -4.36 -21.09
N VAL A 5 11.01 -4.73 -20.04
CA VAL A 5 10.68 -3.86 -18.90
C VAL A 5 11.42 -4.32 -17.66
N LEU A 6 12.09 -3.41 -16.96
CA LEU A 6 12.60 -3.64 -15.61
C LEU A 6 11.80 -2.81 -14.60
N ILE A 7 11.27 -3.47 -13.57
CA ILE A 7 10.58 -2.80 -12.46
C ILE A 7 11.56 -2.69 -11.30
N SER A 8 11.86 -1.46 -10.89
CA SER A 8 12.72 -1.15 -9.74
C SER A 8 11.90 -0.84 -8.51
N THR A 9 12.10 -1.61 -7.46
CA THR A 9 11.37 -1.49 -6.20
C THR A 9 12.25 -1.89 -5.01
N GLY A 10 11.70 -1.83 -3.79
CA GLY A 10 12.35 -2.38 -2.59
C GLY A 10 11.91 -1.70 -1.30
N GLY A 11 12.51 -2.17 -0.20
CA GLY A 11 12.26 -1.66 1.14
C GLY A 11 11.02 -2.26 1.80
N SER A 12 9.90 -1.57 1.78
CA SER A 12 8.66 -2.00 2.43
C SER A 12 7.59 -2.41 1.43
N GLY A 13 6.56 -3.10 1.91
CA GLY A 13 5.39 -3.49 1.11
C GLY A 13 4.74 -2.32 0.35
N GLY A 14 4.84 -1.10 0.87
CA GLY A 14 4.30 0.09 0.20
C GLY A 14 4.88 0.39 -1.19
N HIS A 15 6.12 -0.05 -1.47
CA HIS A 15 6.73 0.03 -2.79
C HIS A 15 6.66 -1.31 -3.54
N VAL A 16 6.83 -2.42 -2.83
CA VAL A 16 6.94 -3.74 -3.46
C VAL A 16 5.59 -4.26 -3.95
N VAL A 17 4.51 -4.04 -3.21
CA VAL A 17 3.16 -4.48 -3.63
C VAL A 17 2.72 -3.83 -4.95
N PRO A 18 2.82 -2.50 -5.14
CA PRO A 18 2.56 -1.90 -6.45
C PRO A 18 3.44 -2.46 -7.57
N ALA A 19 4.72 -2.74 -7.29
CA ALA A 19 5.64 -3.31 -8.28
C ALA A 19 5.21 -4.72 -8.72
N ILE A 20 4.82 -5.59 -7.78
CA ILE A 20 4.30 -6.94 -8.08
C ILE A 20 3.01 -6.84 -8.91
N THR A 21 2.14 -5.90 -8.54
CA THR A 21 0.88 -5.69 -9.28
C THR A 21 1.15 -5.30 -10.73
N ILE A 22 2.07 -4.35 -10.96
CA ILE A 22 2.47 -3.96 -12.32
C ILE A 22 3.14 -5.12 -13.06
N TYR A 23 4.01 -5.87 -12.40
CA TYR A 23 4.61 -7.07 -12.98
C TYR A 23 3.53 -8.04 -13.48
N ASN A 24 2.48 -8.28 -12.69
CA ASN A 24 1.39 -9.17 -13.08
C ASN A 24 0.56 -8.62 -14.25
N HIS A 25 0.44 -7.30 -14.41
CA HIS A 25 -0.19 -6.69 -15.57
C HIS A 25 0.65 -6.84 -16.85
N LEU A 26 1.98 -6.79 -16.74
CA LEU A 26 2.88 -6.71 -17.88
C LEU A 26 3.44 -8.06 -18.35
N LYS A 27 3.60 -9.03 -17.46
CA LYS A 27 4.32 -10.30 -17.72
C LYS A 27 3.81 -11.12 -18.91
N ASN A 28 2.57 -10.93 -19.33
CA ASN A 28 1.98 -11.65 -20.46
C ASN A 28 2.18 -10.94 -21.81
N THR A 29 2.55 -9.66 -21.80
CA THR A 29 2.69 -8.83 -23.00
C THR A 29 4.11 -8.30 -23.22
N HIS A 30 4.91 -8.25 -22.15
CA HIS A 30 6.28 -7.75 -22.13
C HIS A 30 7.19 -8.73 -21.40
N GLU A 31 8.45 -8.84 -21.85
CA GLU A 31 9.47 -9.49 -21.04
C GLU A 31 9.77 -8.61 -19.82
N THR A 32 9.22 -9.00 -18.67
CA THR A 32 9.22 -8.16 -17.46
C THR A 32 10.11 -8.77 -16.38
N LEU A 33 11.04 -7.97 -15.89
CA LEU A 33 12.00 -8.32 -14.83
C LEU A 33 11.79 -7.42 -13.62
N ILE A 34 12.20 -7.89 -12.44
CA ILE A 34 12.14 -7.11 -11.18
C ILE A 34 13.56 -6.90 -10.65
N SER A 35 13.82 -5.72 -10.10
CA SER A 35 14.97 -5.45 -9.24
C SER A 35 14.50 -4.95 -7.88
N THR A 36 15.09 -5.50 -6.81
CA THR A 36 14.72 -5.16 -5.43
C THR A 36 15.92 -5.26 -4.48
N ASP A 37 15.77 -4.85 -3.21
CA ASP A 37 16.74 -5.11 -2.15
C ASP A 37 16.39 -6.41 -1.40
N ILE A 38 17.26 -6.83 -0.46
CA ILE A 38 17.03 -8.05 0.35
C ILE A 38 15.70 -8.00 1.10
N ARG A 39 15.27 -6.83 1.57
CA ARG A 39 13.98 -6.69 2.28
C ARG A 39 12.80 -6.87 1.35
N GLY A 40 12.90 -6.36 0.14
CA GLY A 40 11.86 -6.49 -0.87
C GLY A 40 11.68 -7.92 -1.36
N LEU A 41 12.75 -8.73 -1.35
CA LEU A 41 12.67 -10.17 -1.70
C LEU A 41 11.66 -10.94 -0.84
N THR A 42 11.46 -10.53 0.42
CA THR A 42 10.52 -11.21 1.33
C THR A 42 9.05 -11.10 0.90
N TYR A 43 8.74 -10.19 -0.02
CA TYR A 43 7.40 -9.99 -0.57
C TYR A 43 7.19 -10.64 -1.93
N LEU A 44 8.28 -11.09 -2.59
CA LEU A 44 8.19 -11.70 -3.91
C LEU A 44 7.90 -13.20 -3.80
N ASP A 45 7.12 -13.70 -4.74
CA ASP A 45 6.97 -15.14 -4.91
C ASP A 45 8.31 -15.77 -5.32
N LYS A 46 8.59 -16.97 -4.82
CA LYS A 46 9.84 -17.70 -5.08
C LYS A 46 10.12 -17.94 -6.57
N ASN A 47 9.08 -17.94 -7.40
CA ASN A 47 9.18 -18.14 -8.84
C ASN A 47 9.56 -16.87 -9.62
N ILE A 48 9.53 -15.71 -8.97
CA ILE A 48 9.91 -14.43 -9.62
C ILE A 48 11.42 -14.25 -9.47
N LYS A 49 12.13 -14.34 -10.60
CA LYS A 49 13.55 -14.00 -10.64
C LYS A 49 13.74 -12.50 -10.48
N ALA A 50 14.50 -12.08 -9.45
CA ALA A 50 14.78 -10.68 -9.20
C ALA A 50 16.27 -10.38 -9.13
N PHE A 51 16.67 -9.23 -9.67
CA PHE A 51 18.01 -8.68 -9.45
C PHE A 51 18.09 -8.01 -8.09
N VAL A 52 19.09 -8.33 -7.30
CA VAL A 52 19.27 -7.77 -5.96
C VAL A 52 20.26 -6.59 -6.01
N ILE A 53 19.76 -5.39 -5.68
CA ILE A 53 20.54 -4.17 -5.59
C ILE A 53 20.31 -3.53 -4.22
N ASN A 54 21.29 -3.66 -3.32
CA ASN A 54 21.21 -3.15 -1.95
C ASN A 54 21.78 -1.73 -1.88
N THR A 55 20.94 -0.75 -2.13
CA THR A 55 21.30 0.67 -2.04
C THR A 55 21.38 1.12 -0.57
N PRO A 56 22.44 1.85 -0.16
CA PRO A 56 22.55 2.37 1.19
C PRO A 56 21.53 3.47 1.46
N LYS A 57 21.14 3.62 2.74
CA LYS A 57 20.31 4.76 3.18
C LYS A 57 21.14 6.02 3.25
N LEU A 58 20.57 7.17 2.88
CA LEU A 58 21.22 8.49 2.89
C LEU A 58 20.82 9.33 4.13
N ASN A 59 20.68 8.71 5.29
CA ASN A 59 20.21 9.38 6.53
C ASN A 59 21.29 9.56 7.60
N ASN A 60 22.55 9.15 7.35
CA ASN A 60 23.65 9.37 8.26
C ASN A 60 24.70 10.26 7.59
N TYR A 61 24.87 11.49 8.10
CA TYR A 61 25.78 12.48 7.54
C TYR A 61 27.24 12.02 7.53
N PHE A 62 27.68 11.30 8.57
CA PHE A 62 29.07 10.79 8.66
C PHE A 62 29.37 9.70 7.62
N LEU A 63 28.36 8.90 7.26
CA LEU A 63 28.48 7.83 6.25
C LEU A 63 28.10 8.30 4.85
N LEU A 64 27.71 9.58 4.67
CA LEU A 64 27.22 10.09 3.40
C LEU A 64 28.25 9.94 2.26
N PRO A 65 29.56 10.26 2.41
CA PRO A 65 30.55 10.07 1.34
C PRO A 65 30.65 8.62 0.89
N PHE A 66 30.72 7.68 1.85
CA PHE A 66 30.78 6.25 1.55
C PHE A 66 29.47 5.75 0.88
N SER A 67 28.34 6.27 1.33
CA SER A 67 27.04 5.94 0.72
C SER A 67 26.94 6.43 -0.73
N LEU A 68 27.46 7.63 -1.01
CA LEU A 68 27.52 8.18 -2.37
C LEU A 68 28.45 7.37 -3.27
N LEU A 69 29.66 7.03 -2.82
CA LEU A 69 30.58 6.15 -3.55
C LEU A 69 29.93 4.79 -3.85
N LYS A 70 29.25 4.20 -2.88
CA LYS A 70 28.52 2.95 -3.09
C LYS A 70 27.40 3.09 -4.09
N ILE A 71 26.66 4.21 -4.09
CA ILE A 71 25.62 4.49 -5.10
C ILE A 71 26.26 4.64 -6.48
N CYS A 72 27.38 5.34 -6.63
CA CYS A 72 28.11 5.43 -7.90
C CYS A 72 28.51 4.05 -8.41
N PHE A 73 29.10 3.20 -7.56
CA PHE A 73 29.45 1.82 -7.92
C PHE A 73 28.22 1.01 -8.34
N LEU A 74 27.11 1.11 -7.60
CA LEU A 74 25.85 0.42 -7.92
C LEU A 74 25.24 0.98 -9.22
N THR A 75 25.43 2.26 -9.54
CA THR A 75 24.98 2.85 -10.80
C THR A 75 25.74 2.27 -11.99
N VAL A 76 27.06 2.10 -11.89
CA VAL A 76 27.87 1.42 -12.92
C VAL A 76 27.40 -0.04 -13.08
N LYS A 77 27.21 -0.77 -11.97
CA LYS A 77 26.65 -2.14 -12.01
C LYS A 77 25.27 -2.17 -12.67
N SER A 78 24.40 -1.21 -12.36
CA SER A 78 23.06 -1.08 -12.95
C SER A 78 23.13 -0.75 -14.45
N PHE A 79 24.09 0.07 -14.88
CA PHE A 79 24.32 0.37 -16.30
C PHE A 79 24.60 -0.90 -17.11
N PHE A 80 25.53 -1.72 -16.67
CA PHE A 80 25.82 -2.99 -17.33
C PHE A 80 24.64 -3.98 -17.27
N LEU A 81 23.91 -4.01 -16.15
CA LEU A 81 22.71 -4.83 -16.00
C LEU A 81 21.65 -4.43 -17.03
N LEU A 82 21.34 -3.14 -17.17
CA LEU A 82 20.35 -2.63 -18.11
C LEU A 82 20.76 -2.92 -19.55
N LYS A 83 22.03 -2.67 -19.89
CA LYS A 83 22.57 -2.90 -21.24
C LYS A 83 22.60 -4.39 -21.61
N LYS A 84 23.11 -5.24 -20.71
CA LYS A 84 23.19 -6.71 -20.94
C LYS A 84 21.82 -7.35 -21.16
N ASN A 85 20.79 -6.85 -20.49
CA ASN A 85 19.44 -7.39 -20.60
C ASN A 85 18.60 -6.68 -21.67
N ASN A 86 19.16 -5.71 -22.42
CA ASN A 86 18.47 -4.93 -23.45
C ASN A 86 17.17 -4.28 -22.92
N ILE A 87 17.25 -3.69 -21.69
CA ILE A 87 16.10 -3.03 -21.07
C ILE A 87 15.79 -1.74 -21.84
N SER A 88 14.55 -1.59 -22.29
CA SER A 88 14.06 -0.41 -23.02
C SER A 88 13.14 0.48 -22.17
N ILE A 89 12.59 -0.07 -21.07
CA ILE A 89 11.70 0.65 -20.16
C ILE A 89 12.10 0.34 -18.71
N LEU A 90 12.26 1.38 -17.90
CA LEU A 90 12.40 1.29 -16.46
C LEU A 90 11.15 1.83 -15.77
N ILE A 91 10.50 1.01 -14.93
CA ILE A 91 9.40 1.44 -14.06
C ILE A 91 9.92 1.48 -12.65
N SER A 92 9.82 2.64 -11.96
CA SER A 92 10.25 2.80 -10.57
C SER A 92 9.05 3.06 -9.67
N THR A 93 8.89 2.27 -8.61
CA THR A 93 7.90 2.50 -7.56
C THR A 93 8.43 3.43 -6.45
N GLY A 94 9.56 4.11 -6.69
CA GLY A 94 10.16 5.05 -5.76
C GLY A 94 11.03 4.40 -4.68
N GLY A 95 11.35 5.20 -3.66
CA GLY A 95 12.29 4.83 -2.62
C GLY A 95 13.75 4.97 -3.05
N TYR A 96 14.67 5.03 -2.06
CA TYR A 96 16.11 5.22 -2.34
C TYR A 96 16.74 4.02 -3.06
N MET A 97 16.10 2.85 -3.04
CA MET A 97 16.57 1.67 -3.77
C MET A 97 16.57 1.85 -5.28
N SER A 98 15.70 2.70 -5.80
CA SER A 98 15.62 2.95 -7.24
C SER A 98 16.74 3.86 -7.77
N LEU A 99 17.47 4.57 -6.90
CA LEU A 99 18.49 5.57 -7.31
C LEU A 99 19.51 5.03 -8.31
N PRO A 100 20.22 3.90 -8.09
CA PRO A 100 21.24 3.42 -9.03
C PRO A 100 20.65 3.07 -10.39
N LEU A 101 19.49 2.43 -10.43
CA LEU A 101 18.83 2.02 -11.67
C LEU A 101 18.29 3.22 -12.45
N CYS A 102 17.66 4.20 -11.77
CA CYS A 102 17.16 5.40 -12.44
C CYS A 102 18.30 6.28 -12.98
N LEU A 103 19.43 6.39 -12.24
CA LEU A 103 20.62 7.09 -12.75
C LEU A 103 21.21 6.38 -13.99
N ALA A 104 21.37 5.07 -13.94
CA ALA A 104 21.86 4.29 -15.06
C ALA A 104 20.92 4.35 -16.28
N ALA A 105 19.61 4.29 -16.05
CA ALA A 105 18.61 4.42 -17.11
C ALA A 105 18.66 5.80 -17.77
N LYS A 106 18.87 6.87 -16.98
CA LYS A 106 19.07 8.23 -17.51
C LYS A 106 20.32 8.30 -18.42
N ILE A 107 21.44 7.69 -18.00
CA ILE A 107 22.69 7.68 -18.80
C ILE A 107 22.49 6.92 -20.13
N LEU A 108 21.66 5.86 -20.11
CA LEU A 108 21.37 5.01 -21.28
C LEU A 108 20.20 5.52 -22.15
N ASP A 109 19.61 6.66 -21.79
CA ASP A 109 18.41 7.23 -22.43
C ASP A 109 17.22 6.24 -22.46
N ILE A 110 17.11 5.40 -21.42
CA ILE A 110 15.99 4.46 -21.25
C ILE A 110 14.77 5.20 -20.72
N ASN A 111 13.60 4.92 -21.27
CA ASN A 111 12.34 5.50 -20.82
C ASN A 111 12.03 5.16 -19.36
N ILE A 112 11.95 6.18 -18.51
CA ILE A 112 11.65 6.04 -17.10
C ILE A 112 10.18 6.39 -16.82
N PHE A 113 9.43 5.47 -16.21
CA PHE A 113 8.10 5.69 -15.68
C PHE A 113 8.15 5.61 -14.16
N LEU A 114 7.58 6.60 -13.48
CA LEU A 114 7.52 6.64 -12.01
C LEU A 114 6.12 6.27 -11.55
N ILE A 115 6.04 5.53 -10.46
CA ILE A 115 4.78 5.17 -9.80
C ILE A 115 4.76 5.78 -8.40
N GLU A 116 3.72 6.54 -8.10
CA GLU A 116 3.49 7.10 -6.77
C GLU A 116 2.13 6.67 -6.23
N PRO A 117 2.08 5.65 -5.39
CA PRO A 117 0.82 5.20 -4.81
C PRO A 117 0.30 6.09 -3.68
N ASN A 118 1.17 6.91 -3.08
CA ASN A 118 0.78 7.80 -1.98
C ASN A 118 0.25 9.15 -2.50
N MET A 119 -0.51 9.85 -1.66
CA MET A 119 -0.98 11.21 -1.94
C MET A 119 0.11 12.28 -1.72
N VAL A 120 1.30 11.88 -1.29
CA VAL A 120 2.48 12.74 -1.14
C VAL A 120 3.58 12.23 -2.05
N LEU A 121 4.10 13.09 -2.91
CA LEU A 121 5.18 12.72 -3.83
C LEU A 121 6.46 12.36 -3.07
N GLY A 122 6.91 11.13 -3.22
CA GLY A 122 8.13 10.62 -2.60
C GLY A 122 9.39 11.32 -3.12
N ARG A 123 10.40 11.50 -2.26
CA ARG A 123 11.63 12.26 -2.58
C ARG A 123 12.40 11.69 -3.77
N ALA A 124 12.46 10.35 -3.91
CA ALA A 124 13.12 9.72 -5.06
C ALA A 124 12.35 10.01 -6.36
N ASN A 125 11.02 9.86 -6.34
CA ASN A 125 10.19 10.18 -7.50
C ASN A 125 10.30 11.67 -7.86
N LYS A 126 10.30 12.58 -6.86
CA LYS A 126 10.51 14.01 -7.09
C LYS A 126 11.84 14.30 -7.77
N PHE A 127 12.92 13.62 -7.36
CA PHE A 127 14.26 13.80 -7.95
C PHE A 127 14.32 13.37 -9.42
N PHE A 128 13.66 12.25 -9.76
CA PHE A 128 13.68 11.74 -11.15
C PHE A 128 12.56 12.27 -12.04
N LEU A 129 11.66 13.11 -11.51
CA LEU A 129 10.47 13.55 -12.21
C LEU A 129 10.78 14.26 -13.55
N ASN A 130 11.81 15.12 -13.56
CA ASN A 130 12.23 15.82 -14.79
C ASN A 130 12.75 14.87 -15.86
N PHE A 131 13.32 13.74 -15.48
CA PHE A 131 13.91 12.73 -16.39
C PHE A 131 12.94 11.62 -16.75
N SER A 132 11.77 11.57 -16.10
CA SER A 132 10.76 10.58 -16.40
C SER A 132 9.85 11.01 -17.55
N ARG A 133 9.32 10.03 -18.27
CA ARG A 133 8.27 10.25 -19.26
C ARG A 133 6.95 10.60 -18.61
N LYS A 134 6.52 9.78 -17.66
CA LYS A 134 5.26 9.96 -16.92
C LYS A 134 5.46 9.63 -15.43
N LEU A 135 4.65 10.30 -14.61
CA LEU A 135 4.40 9.95 -13.22
C LEU A 135 2.97 9.40 -13.14
N ILE A 136 2.87 8.12 -12.83
CA ILE A 136 1.60 7.40 -12.67
C ILE A 136 1.20 7.48 -11.21
N CYS A 137 0.01 7.97 -10.92
CA CYS A 137 -0.49 8.20 -9.56
C CYS A 137 -2.01 7.96 -9.48
N TYR A 138 -2.57 8.03 -8.28
CA TYR A 138 -4.00 7.77 -8.06
C TYR A 138 -4.83 9.07 -8.03
N SER A 139 -4.17 10.23 -7.91
CA SER A 139 -4.81 11.54 -7.89
C SER A 139 -3.95 12.58 -8.59
N LYS A 140 -4.58 13.58 -9.22
CA LYS A 140 -3.88 14.75 -9.77
C LYS A 140 -3.41 15.71 -8.67
N ASN A 141 -4.00 15.63 -7.48
CA ASN A 141 -3.73 16.51 -6.35
C ASN A 141 -2.64 15.92 -5.43
N LEU A 142 -1.46 15.62 -6.00
CA LEU A 142 -0.33 15.16 -5.21
C LEU A 142 0.30 16.30 -4.41
N ILE A 143 0.50 16.07 -3.11
CA ILE A 143 1.23 16.99 -2.25
C ILE A 143 2.73 16.96 -2.61
N ASN A 144 3.40 18.11 -2.53
CA ASN A 144 4.81 18.32 -2.89
C ASN A 144 5.12 18.13 -4.39
N LEU A 145 4.10 18.17 -5.25
CA LEU A 145 4.31 18.16 -6.70
C LEU A 145 4.90 19.53 -7.12
N PRO A 146 6.01 19.57 -7.87
CA PRO A 146 6.53 20.81 -8.43
C PRO A 146 5.57 21.44 -9.44
N SER A 147 5.55 22.77 -9.52
CA SER A 147 4.79 23.49 -10.55
C SER A 147 5.27 23.16 -11.96
N GLY A 148 4.36 23.23 -12.94
CA GLY A 148 4.69 23.02 -14.36
C GLY A 148 4.82 21.55 -14.82
N ILE A 149 4.68 20.56 -13.92
CA ILE A 149 4.87 19.14 -14.24
C ILE A 149 3.56 18.40 -14.54
N ASN A 150 2.43 19.08 -14.51
CA ASN A 150 1.11 18.45 -14.70
C ASN A 150 0.99 17.65 -16.03
N HIS A 151 1.72 18.03 -17.07
CA HIS A 151 1.74 17.33 -18.37
C HIS A 151 2.37 15.92 -18.28
N LYS A 152 3.16 15.63 -17.24
CA LYS A 152 3.73 14.29 -16.99
C LYS A 152 2.84 13.41 -16.13
N LEU A 153 1.82 13.97 -15.46
CA LEU A 153 0.93 13.22 -14.61
C LEU A 153 -0.05 12.39 -15.42
N THR A 154 -0.16 11.13 -15.04
CA THR A 154 -1.20 10.24 -15.55
C THR A 154 -1.87 9.52 -14.38
N THR A 155 -3.18 9.64 -14.27
CA THR A 155 -3.92 9.00 -13.18
C THR A 155 -4.48 7.66 -13.61
N ILE A 156 -4.31 6.68 -12.73
CA ILE A 156 -4.92 5.35 -12.85
C ILE A 156 -5.74 5.04 -11.58
N ASN A 157 -6.63 4.06 -11.68
CA ASN A 157 -7.24 3.50 -10.48
C ASN A 157 -6.17 2.89 -9.58
N PRO A 158 -6.36 2.86 -8.25
CA PRO A 158 -5.40 2.26 -7.33
C PRO A 158 -5.04 0.83 -7.75
N LEU A 159 -3.74 0.52 -7.70
CA LEU A 159 -3.21 -0.80 -8.02
C LEU A 159 -3.61 -1.78 -6.94
N ILE A 160 -4.41 -2.76 -7.30
CA ILE A 160 -4.90 -3.83 -6.44
C ILE A 160 -4.28 -5.14 -6.89
N ARG A 161 -3.83 -5.99 -5.96
CA ARG A 161 -3.28 -7.30 -6.26
C ARG A 161 -4.30 -8.17 -6.97
N LYS A 162 -3.85 -9.04 -7.87
CA LYS A 162 -4.72 -9.83 -8.77
C LYS A 162 -5.74 -10.68 -8.00
N GLU A 163 -5.31 -11.28 -6.90
CA GLU A 163 -6.16 -12.12 -6.05
C GLU A 163 -7.39 -11.43 -5.47
N TYR A 164 -7.39 -10.09 -5.36
CA TYR A 164 -8.57 -9.35 -4.92
C TYR A 164 -9.66 -9.26 -5.98
N TYR A 165 -9.29 -9.27 -7.27
CA TYR A 165 -10.26 -9.29 -8.37
C TYR A 165 -10.88 -10.68 -8.57
N GLU A 166 -10.19 -11.72 -8.14
CA GLU A 166 -10.60 -13.13 -8.29
C GLU A 166 -11.40 -13.65 -7.08
N THR A 167 -11.55 -12.82 -6.02
CA THR A 167 -12.28 -13.24 -4.83
C THR A 167 -13.78 -13.39 -5.09
N SER A 168 -14.34 -14.54 -4.70
CA SER A 168 -15.78 -14.72 -4.64
C SER A 168 -16.41 -13.80 -3.59
N LYS A 169 -17.70 -13.48 -3.77
CA LYS A 169 -18.45 -12.76 -2.73
C LYS A 169 -18.47 -13.60 -1.46
N TYR A 170 -18.03 -13.01 -0.35
CA TYR A 170 -18.14 -13.68 0.95
C TYR A 170 -19.60 -13.75 1.39
N GLN A 171 -20.08 -14.96 1.65
CA GLN A 171 -21.37 -15.16 2.28
C GLN A 171 -21.14 -15.24 3.79
N LYS A 172 -21.70 -14.29 4.50
CA LYS A 172 -21.64 -14.26 5.96
C LYS A 172 -22.66 -15.24 6.52
N HIS A 173 -22.20 -16.16 7.37
CA HIS A 173 -23.03 -17.21 7.97
C HIS A 173 -23.43 -16.91 9.41
N ASP A 174 -22.87 -15.83 9.99
CA ASP A 174 -23.19 -15.37 11.36
C ASP A 174 -23.75 -13.95 11.36
N ASN A 175 -24.43 -13.59 12.44
CA ASN A 175 -24.98 -12.25 12.64
C ASN A 175 -24.03 -11.33 13.45
N LEU A 176 -22.78 -11.75 13.64
CA LEU A 176 -21.80 -10.98 14.41
C LEU A 176 -21.28 -9.80 13.58
N PHE A 177 -21.18 -8.61 14.19
CA PHE A 177 -20.50 -7.50 13.53
C PHE A 177 -18.98 -7.72 13.59
N THR A 178 -18.36 -7.99 12.43
CA THR A 178 -16.95 -8.34 12.34
C THR A 178 -16.07 -7.11 12.19
N ILE A 179 -15.22 -6.86 13.20
CA ILE A 179 -14.23 -5.78 13.18
C ILE A 179 -12.85 -6.37 12.90
N ILE A 180 -12.22 -5.91 11.84
CA ILE A 180 -10.86 -6.32 11.47
C ILE A 180 -9.86 -5.25 11.91
N ILE A 181 -8.75 -5.66 12.52
CA ILE A 181 -7.65 -4.76 12.91
C ILE A 181 -6.40 -5.17 12.17
N ILE A 182 -5.85 -4.27 11.34
CA ILE A 182 -4.60 -4.50 10.61
C ILE A 182 -3.63 -3.32 10.76
N GLY A 183 -2.36 -3.65 10.98
CA GLY A 183 -1.28 -2.67 11.08
C GLY A 183 -0.51 -2.42 9.79
N GLY A 184 -0.93 -3.04 8.68
CA GLY A 184 -0.15 -3.08 7.44
C GLY A 184 1.07 -4.00 7.55
N SER A 185 1.99 -3.93 6.57
CA SER A 185 3.14 -4.84 6.45
C SER A 185 4.12 -4.83 7.65
N GLN A 186 4.12 -3.77 8.44
CA GLN A 186 4.99 -3.63 9.61
C GLN A 186 4.27 -3.90 10.93
N GLY A 187 2.96 -4.17 10.89
CA GLY A 187 2.11 -4.30 12.05
C GLY A 187 1.87 -2.95 12.76
N ALA A 188 0.97 -2.94 13.73
CA ALA A 188 0.71 -1.78 14.57
C ALA A 188 0.51 -2.21 16.02
N LYS A 189 1.62 -2.48 16.72
CA LYS A 189 1.62 -2.91 18.14
C LYS A 189 0.79 -2.01 19.07
N ILE A 190 0.60 -0.75 18.70
CA ILE A 190 -0.22 0.17 19.49
C ILE A 190 -1.68 -0.29 19.55
N PHE A 191 -2.19 -0.91 18.50
CA PHE A 191 -3.57 -1.39 18.46
C PHE A 191 -3.83 -2.51 19.47
N ASP A 192 -2.79 -3.30 19.81
CA ASP A 192 -2.87 -4.38 20.79
C ASP A 192 -3.31 -3.90 22.19
N LYS A 193 -3.21 -2.60 22.46
CA LYS A 193 -3.60 -2.00 23.75
C LYS A 193 -4.58 -0.85 23.60
N LEU A 194 -4.42 -0.01 22.56
CA LEU A 194 -5.18 1.22 22.36
C LEU A 194 -6.70 0.96 22.29
N LEU A 195 -7.11 -0.15 21.68
CA LEU A 195 -8.50 -0.46 21.37
C LEU A 195 -9.19 -1.38 22.40
N ASN A 196 -8.42 -1.96 23.33
CA ASN A 196 -8.88 -3.02 24.22
C ASN A 196 -10.08 -2.61 25.08
N LYS A 197 -10.01 -1.44 25.73
CA LYS A 197 -11.10 -0.94 26.61
C LYS A 197 -12.39 -0.72 25.83
N SER A 198 -12.26 -0.15 24.63
CA SER A 198 -13.40 0.10 23.74
C SER A 198 -14.06 -1.19 23.30
N PHE A 199 -13.30 -2.23 22.96
CA PHE A 199 -13.85 -3.52 22.56
C PHE A 199 -14.54 -4.27 23.68
N VAL A 200 -13.97 -4.29 24.88
CA VAL A 200 -14.63 -4.88 26.07
C VAL A 200 -15.97 -4.21 26.34
N SER A 201 -16.02 -2.89 26.22
CA SER A 201 -17.26 -2.17 26.43
C SER A 201 -18.28 -2.37 25.31
N LEU A 202 -17.81 -2.47 24.04
CA LEU A 202 -18.65 -2.75 22.88
C LEU A 202 -19.29 -4.15 22.97
N ALA A 203 -18.52 -5.16 23.35
CA ALA A 203 -18.97 -6.54 23.49
C ALA A 203 -20.11 -6.73 24.52
N LYS A 204 -20.26 -5.79 25.45
CA LYS A 204 -21.39 -5.76 26.40
C LYS A 204 -22.69 -5.23 25.77
N GLN A 205 -22.61 -4.59 24.60
CA GLN A 205 -23.73 -3.89 23.97
C GLN A 205 -24.08 -4.44 22.58
N ALA A 206 -23.15 -5.15 21.94
CA ALA A 206 -23.32 -5.70 20.59
C ALA A 206 -22.61 -7.04 20.45
N SER A 207 -23.17 -7.93 19.64
CA SER A 207 -22.55 -9.20 19.27
C SER A 207 -21.47 -8.95 18.22
N ILE A 208 -20.21 -9.00 18.64
CA ILE A 208 -19.06 -8.69 17.78
C ILE A 208 -18.10 -9.85 17.65
N LYS A 209 -17.38 -9.85 16.52
CA LYS A 209 -16.22 -10.71 16.25
C LYS A 209 -15.01 -9.85 15.93
N ILE A 210 -13.86 -10.17 16.49
CA ILE A 210 -12.61 -9.44 16.26
C ILE A 210 -11.63 -10.30 15.46
N ILE A 211 -11.15 -9.79 14.34
CA ILE A 211 -10.04 -10.39 13.59
C ILE A 211 -8.84 -9.47 13.70
N HIS A 212 -7.82 -9.85 14.46
CA HIS A 212 -6.73 -8.97 14.85
C HIS A 212 -5.36 -9.46 14.34
N GLN A 213 -4.73 -8.65 13.48
CA GLN A 213 -3.35 -8.84 13.07
C GLN A 213 -2.38 -8.24 14.08
N THR A 214 -1.51 -9.06 14.68
CA THR A 214 -0.49 -8.60 15.63
C THR A 214 0.86 -9.27 15.37
N SER A 215 1.88 -8.92 16.15
CA SER A 215 3.18 -9.61 16.13
C SER A 215 3.08 -11.02 16.68
N LYS A 216 3.91 -11.96 16.19
CA LYS A 216 3.95 -13.35 16.71
C LYS A 216 4.03 -13.41 18.24
N LYS A 217 4.76 -12.47 18.87
CA LYS A 217 4.94 -12.41 20.33
C LYS A 217 3.66 -12.08 21.09
N ASN A 218 2.73 -11.35 20.47
CA ASN A 218 1.51 -10.85 21.13
C ASN A 218 0.27 -11.70 20.85
N ILE A 219 0.36 -12.74 20.01
CA ILE A 219 -0.79 -13.59 19.64
C ILE A 219 -1.47 -14.17 20.90
N ASN A 220 -0.69 -14.84 21.77
CA ASN A 220 -1.23 -15.49 22.95
C ASN A 220 -1.82 -14.47 23.94
N PHE A 221 -1.18 -13.32 24.09
CA PHE A 221 -1.70 -12.23 24.92
C PHE A 221 -3.09 -11.80 24.45
N LEU A 222 -3.27 -11.49 23.17
CA LEU A 222 -4.54 -11.05 22.63
C LEU A 222 -5.60 -12.15 22.61
N LYS A 223 -5.24 -13.40 22.30
CA LYS A 223 -6.16 -14.54 22.39
C LYS A 223 -6.75 -14.68 23.81
N ASN A 224 -5.89 -14.65 24.82
CA ASN A 224 -6.30 -14.73 26.23
C ASN A 224 -7.16 -13.53 26.61
N PHE A 225 -6.75 -12.32 26.19
CA PHE A 225 -7.52 -11.10 26.47
C PHE A 225 -8.94 -11.17 25.91
N TYR A 226 -9.12 -11.55 24.65
CA TYR A 226 -10.43 -11.67 24.03
C TYR A 226 -11.28 -12.79 24.67
N SER A 227 -10.69 -13.94 24.93
CA SER A 227 -11.36 -15.07 25.57
C SER A 227 -11.87 -14.71 26.98
N GLN A 228 -11.03 -14.05 27.81
CA GLN A 228 -11.41 -13.61 29.16
C GLN A 228 -12.55 -12.57 29.17
N ASN A 229 -12.75 -11.87 28.07
CA ASN A 229 -13.82 -10.88 27.92
C ASN A 229 -15.01 -11.39 27.08
N ASN A 230 -15.08 -12.70 26.80
CA ASN A 230 -16.12 -13.34 26.01
C ASN A 230 -16.29 -12.74 24.61
N ILE A 231 -15.17 -12.34 23.97
CA ILE A 231 -15.16 -11.78 22.61
C ILE A 231 -14.72 -12.87 21.65
N GLU A 232 -15.55 -13.21 20.67
CA GLU A 232 -15.15 -14.12 19.59
C GLU A 232 -14.01 -13.49 18.80
N SER A 233 -12.91 -14.23 18.60
CA SER A 233 -11.74 -13.65 17.95
C SER A 233 -10.90 -14.63 17.14
N LYS A 234 -10.31 -14.11 16.04
CA LYS A 234 -9.20 -14.73 15.29
C LYS A 234 -7.98 -13.80 15.39
N VAL A 235 -6.91 -14.27 16.03
CA VAL A 235 -5.66 -13.49 16.17
C VAL A 235 -4.57 -14.15 15.35
N PHE A 236 -3.89 -13.37 14.49
CA PHE A 236 -2.86 -13.87 13.58
C PHE A 236 -1.71 -12.87 13.42
N SER A 237 -0.55 -13.32 12.92
CA SER A 237 0.58 -12.42 12.65
C SER A 237 0.73 -12.10 11.17
N PHE A 238 0.52 -13.07 10.32
CA PHE A 238 0.63 -12.96 8.88
C PHE A 238 -0.38 -13.93 8.23
N ASP A 239 -0.99 -13.51 7.15
CA ASP A 239 -1.88 -14.33 6.35
C ASP A 239 -1.57 -14.07 4.87
N HIS A 240 -1.28 -15.13 4.11
CA HIS A 240 -1.04 -15.04 2.67
C HIS A 240 -2.32 -14.64 1.92
N ASN A 241 -3.47 -15.06 2.42
CA ASN A 241 -4.79 -14.81 1.84
C ASN A 241 -5.49 -13.66 2.57
N LEU A 242 -4.80 -12.54 2.75
CA LEU A 242 -5.34 -11.38 3.47
C LEU A 242 -6.65 -10.87 2.84
N ASN A 243 -6.82 -10.98 1.52
CA ASN A 243 -8.06 -10.69 0.82
C ASN A 243 -9.24 -11.48 1.38
N GLU A 244 -9.06 -12.78 1.67
CA GLU A 244 -10.09 -13.63 2.26
C GLU A 244 -10.43 -13.26 3.71
N VAL A 245 -9.46 -12.69 4.42
CA VAL A 245 -9.67 -12.16 5.77
C VAL A 245 -10.43 -10.83 5.71
N LEU A 246 -10.00 -9.91 4.85
CA LEU A 246 -10.56 -8.57 4.78
C LEU A 246 -12.02 -8.55 4.32
N LYS A 247 -12.42 -9.42 3.41
CA LYS A 247 -13.81 -9.49 2.94
C LYS A 247 -14.81 -9.98 4.00
N GLN A 248 -14.34 -10.56 5.12
CA GLN A 248 -15.19 -10.96 6.24
C GLN A 248 -15.61 -9.77 7.10
N GLY A 249 -14.94 -8.62 6.99
CA GLY A 249 -15.13 -7.47 7.84
C GLY A 249 -16.35 -6.64 7.49
N ASP A 250 -17.12 -6.26 8.50
CA ASP A 250 -18.07 -5.17 8.40
C ASP A 250 -17.36 -3.82 8.55
N LEU A 251 -16.28 -3.77 9.34
CA LEU A 251 -15.47 -2.59 9.60
C LEU A 251 -14.00 -2.98 9.71
N CYS A 252 -13.09 -2.16 9.21
CA CYS A 252 -11.66 -2.31 9.42
C CYS A 252 -11.06 -1.12 10.15
N ILE A 253 -10.25 -1.37 11.19
CA ILE A 253 -9.41 -0.37 11.86
C ILE A 253 -7.97 -0.59 11.39
N THR A 254 -7.36 0.43 10.78
CA THR A 254 -6.09 0.23 10.06
C THR A 254 -5.15 1.42 10.12
N ARG A 255 -3.86 1.16 9.87
CA ARG A 255 -2.92 2.19 9.43
C ARG A 255 -3.26 2.65 8.01
N ALA A 256 -2.89 3.87 7.65
CA ALA A 256 -3.22 4.46 6.36
C ALA A 256 -2.13 4.28 5.29
N GLY A 257 -1.64 3.05 5.12
CA GLY A 257 -0.78 2.71 3.98
C GLY A 257 -1.58 2.70 2.67
N ALA A 258 -1.04 3.28 1.61
CA ALA A 258 -1.77 3.45 0.34
C ALA A 258 -2.37 2.15 -0.21
N SER A 259 -1.60 1.05 -0.24
CA SER A 259 -2.11 -0.25 -0.71
C SER A 259 -3.20 -0.81 0.20
N SER A 260 -3.06 -0.70 1.54
CA SER A 260 -4.07 -1.22 2.47
C SER A 260 -5.40 -0.49 2.34
N LEU A 261 -5.37 0.85 2.22
CA LEU A 261 -6.60 1.63 2.02
C LEU A 261 -7.23 1.33 0.67
N ALA A 262 -6.44 1.17 -0.38
CA ALA A 262 -6.91 0.81 -1.71
C ALA A 262 -7.59 -0.58 -1.71
N GLU A 263 -7.00 -1.57 -1.05
CA GLU A 263 -7.53 -2.92 -0.93
C GLU A 263 -8.86 -2.96 -0.16
N LEU A 264 -8.94 -2.25 0.99
CA LEU A 264 -10.17 -2.11 1.76
C LEU A 264 -11.28 -1.40 0.98
N SER A 265 -10.91 -0.31 0.29
CA SER A 265 -11.81 0.42 -0.58
C SER A 265 -12.38 -0.47 -1.69
N PHE A 266 -11.50 -1.24 -2.34
CA PHE A 266 -11.88 -2.16 -3.42
C PHE A 266 -12.84 -3.27 -2.95
N LEU A 267 -12.60 -3.83 -1.75
CA LEU A 267 -13.48 -4.83 -1.15
C LEU A 267 -14.78 -4.25 -0.58
N ASN A 268 -14.97 -2.93 -0.68
CA ASN A 268 -16.13 -2.23 -0.12
C ASN A 268 -16.29 -2.44 1.40
N VAL A 269 -15.16 -2.51 2.12
CA VAL A 269 -15.11 -2.61 3.58
C VAL A 269 -14.89 -1.22 4.17
N PRO A 270 -15.88 -0.62 4.87
CA PRO A 270 -15.70 0.65 5.54
C PRO A 270 -14.55 0.60 6.54
N PHE A 271 -13.79 1.69 6.68
CA PHE A 271 -12.61 1.66 7.53
C PHE A 271 -12.39 2.94 8.34
N ILE A 272 -11.86 2.74 9.55
CA ILE A 272 -11.31 3.78 10.40
C ILE A 272 -9.80 3.79 10.17
N ALA A 273 -9.30 4.85 9.57
CA ALA A 273 -7.87 5.07 9.40
C ALA A 273 -7.29 5.73 10.64
N ILE A 274 -6.27 5.11 11.23
CA ILE A 274 -5.46 5.69 12.31
C ILE A 274 -4.03 5.86 11.77
N PRO A 275 -3.72 7.01 11.14
CA PRO A 275 -2.42 7.25 10.52
C PRO A 275 -1.27 7.13 11.52
N LEU A 276 -0.11 6.65 11.07
CA LEU A 276 1.10 6.59 11.88
C LEU A 276 1.65 8.02 12.07
N PRO A 277 1.74 8.55 13.31
CA PRO A 277 2.17 9.94 13.55
C PRO A 277 3.58 10.26 13.08
N SER A 278 4.46 9.23 13.01
CA SER A 278 5.84 9.35 12.55
C SER A 278 6.00 8.99 11.06
N SER A 279 4.91 8.92 10.31
CA SER A 279 5.00 8.66 8.87
C SER A 279 5.71 9.80 8.15
N LYS A 280 6.67 9.42 7.30
CA LYS A 280 7.52 10.39 6.59
C LYS A 280 6.66 11.33 5.74
N ASP A 281 6.95 12.63 5.83
CA ASP A 281 6.22 13.66 5.10
C ASP A 281 4.67 13.56 5.29
N ASN A 282 4.22 12.99 6.44
CA ASN A 282 2.82 12.78 6.83
C ASN A 282 1.98 11.99 5.81
N HIS A 283 2.62 11.16 4.96
CA HIS A 283 1.95 10.50 3.84
C HIS A 283 0.76 9.64 4.25
N GLN A 284 0.77 9.01 5.45
CA GLN A 284 -0.38 8.21 5.87
C GLN A 284 -1.63 9.05 6.16
N TYR A 285 -1.46 10.23 6.76
CA TYR A 285 -2.59 11.13 6.96
C TYR A 285 -3.17 11.58 5.63
N GLU A 286 -2.33 11.97 4.68
CA GLU A 286 -2.77 12.43 3.37
C GLU A 286 -3.42 11.31 2.54
N ASN A 287 -2.94 10.07 2.65
CA ASN A 287 -3.60 8.91 2.06
C ASN A 287 -5.02 8.72 2.64
N ALA A 288 -5.18 8.82 3.96
CA ALA A 288 -6.49 8.72 4.60
C ALA A 288 -7.41 9.89 4.23
N LYS A 289 -6.85 11.10 4.16
CA LYS A 289 -7.57 12.31 3.80
C LYS A 289 -8.19 12.22 2.41
N TYR A 290 -7.49 11.63 1.44
CA TYR A 290 -8.02 11.37 0.09
C TYR A 290 -9.35 10.60 0.12
N TYR A 291 -9.47 9.56 0.96
CA TYR A 291 -10.71 8.80 1.12
C TYR A 291 -11.75 9.54 1.97
N LYS A 292 -11.31 10.31 2.97
CA LYS A 292 -12.20 11.12 3.80
C LYS A 292 -12.89 12.23 3.01
N GLU A 293 -12.17 12.90 2.10
CA GLU A 293 -12.73 13.95 1.24
C GLU A 293 -13.78 13.42 0.25
N GLN A 294 -13.75 12.12 -0.02
CA GLN A 294 -14.77 11.42 -0.82
C GLN A 294 -15.85 10.77 0.05
N ASP A 295 -15.87 11.10 1.31
CA ASP A 295 -16.77 10.54 2.32
C ASP A 295 -16.79 9.01 2.35
N CYS A 296 -15.59 8.38 2.24
CA CYS A 296 -15.39 6.93 2.19
C CYS A 296 -14.83 6.30 3.47
N CYS A 297 -14.36 7.10 4.43
CA CYS A 297 -13.75 6.59 5.66
C CYS A 297 -13.81 7.60 6.80
N TRP A 298 -13.39 7.13 8.00
CA TRP A 298 -13.15 7.99 9.15
C TRP A 298 -11.65 8.04 9.45
N ILE A 299 -11.20 9.20 9.96
CA ILE A 299 -9.81 9.39 10.43
C ILE A 299 -9.83 9.67 11.92
N ILE A 300 -9.02 8.93 12.67
CA ILE A 300 -8.79 9.17 14.10
C ILE A 300 -7.32 9.45 14.32
N ASP A 301 -7.03 10.57 14.97
CA ASP A 301 -5.66 10.89 15.37
C ASP A 301 -5.24 10.04 16.58
N GLN A 302 -4.15 9.29 16.40
CA GLN A 302 -3.60 8.47 17.48
C GLN A 302 -3.17 9.28 18.70
N LYS A 303 -2.69 10.54 18.50
CA LYS A 303 -2.21 11.38 19.61
C LYS A 303 -3.35 11.88 20.50
N ASN A 304 -4.50 12.12 19.89
CA ASN A 304 -5.70 12.65 20.53
C ASN A 304 -6.78 11.57 20.69
N PHE A 305 -6.36 10.29 20.82
CA PHE A 305 -7.29 9.18 20.96
C PHE A 305 -8.06 9.26 22.29
N ASP A 306 -9.36 9.39 22.18
CA ASP A 306 -10.30 9.41 23.32
C ASP A 306 -11.11 8.11 23.32
N ASP A 307 -10.85 7.27 24.31
CA ASP A 307 -11.48 5.96 24.46
C ASP A 307 -13.00 6.03 24.64
N GLN A 308 -13.52 7.05 25.33
CA GLN A 308 -14.95 7.22 25.57
C GLN A 308 -15.70 7.65 24.30
N LYS A 309 -15.14 8.58 23.55
CA LYS A 309 -15.67 9.00 22.25
C LYS A 309 -15.61 7.85 21.26
N PHE A 310 -14.50 7.14 21.22
CA PHE A 310 -14.31 6.01 20.31
C PHE A 310 -15.29 4.88 20.58
N LYS A 311 -15.56 4.55 21.85
CA LYS A 311 -16.56 3.58 22.24
C LYS A 311 -17.96 3.94 21.74
N LYS A 312 -18.43 5.18 21.96
CA LYS A 312 -19.74 5.64 21.48
C LYS A 312 -19.82 5.52 19.95
N PHE A 313 -18.75 5.95 19.28
CA PHE A 313 -18.66 5.87 17.84
C PHE A 313 -18.73 4.43 17.31
N LEU A 314 -18.05 3.46 17.94
CA LEU A 314 -18.14 2.06 17.55
C LEU A 314 -19.56 1.49 17.72
N VAL A 315 -20.30 1.89 18.77
CA VAL A 315 -21.70 1.47 18.96
C VAL A 315 -22.58 1.98 17.82
N GLU A 316 -22.40 3.23 17.40
CA GLU A 316 -23.12 3.79 16.24
C GLU A 316 -22.85 3.02 14.96
N LEU A 317 -21.57 2.62 14.73
CA LEU A 317 -21.18 1.86 13.55
C LEU A 317 -21.72 0.43 13.56
N THR A 318 -21.76 -0.24 14.72
CA THR A 318 -22.31 -1.60 14.83
C THR A 318 -23.81 -1.64 14.55
N ASN A 319 -24.52 -0.55 14.81
CA ASN A 319 -25.94 -0.38 14.46
C ASN A 319 -26.16 0.01 12.98
N LYS A 320 -25.08 0.00 12.16
CA LYS A 320 -25.13 0.36 10.72
C LYS A 320 -25.82 1.70 10.49
N SER A 321 -25.41 2.73 11.24
CA SER A 321 -25.90 4.09 11.15
C SER A 321 -25.94 4.61 9.70
N GLN A 322 -26.70 5.67 9.45
CA GLN A 322 -26.75 6.30 8.12
C GLN A 322 -25.34 6.70 7.64
N ASP A 323 -24.49 7.21 8.52
CA ASP A 323 -23.10 7.55 8.19
C ASP A 323 -22.30 6.33 7.74
N TYR A 324 -22.44 5.17 8.42
CA TYR A 324 -21.82 3.91 8.00
C TYR A 324 -22.27 3.49 6.61
N MET A 325 -23.58 3.53 6.33
CA MET A 325 -24.12 3.16 5.02
C MET A 325 -23.65 4.10 3.91
N THR A 326 -23.54 5.38 4.22
CA THR A 326 -23.02 6.39 3.28
C THR A 326 -21.58 6.08 2.88
N LYS A 327 -20.69 5.79 3.85
CA LYS A 327 -19.28 5.39 3.56
C LYS A 327 -19.24 4.16 2.65
N LYS A 328 -20.03 3.13 2.98
CA LYS A 328 -20.08 1.88 2.22
C LYS A 328 -20.54 2.12 0.76
N ASN A 329 -21.56 2.92 0.57
CA ASN A 329 -22.07 3.24 -0.76
C ASN A 329 -21.07 4.08 -1.58
N ASN A 330 -20.36 5.01 -0.93
CA ASN A 330 -19.33 5.83 -1.60
C ASN A 330 -18.11 5.01 -2.00
N LEU A 331 -17.68 4.03 -1.17
CA LEU A 331 -16.64 3.09 -1.54
C LEU A 331 -17.00 2.29 -2.80
N GLN A 332 -18.25 1.82 -2.89
CA GLN A 332 -18.73 1.10 -4.08
C GLN A 332 -18.69 1.97 -5.34
N LYS A 333 -19.13 3.24 -5.24
CA LYS A 333 -19.08 4.19 -6.34
C LYS A 333 -17.65 4.49 -6.79
N LEU A 334 -16.74 4.67 -5.83
CA LEU A 334 -15.33 4.98 -6.10
C LEU A 334 -14.64 3.88 -6.91
N ASN A 335 -15.02 2.62 -6.68
CA ASN A 335 -14.36 1.46 -7.30
C ASN A 335 -15.13 0.87 -8.49
N TYR A 336 -16.22 1.48 -8.92
CA TYR A 336 -17.07 0.94 -9.98
C TYR A 336 -16.32 0.57 -11.27
N GLN A 337 -15.33 1.37 -11.66
CA GLN A 337 -14.51 1.14 -12.86
C GLN A 337 -13.14 0.51 -12.56
N ASN A 338 -12.85 0.17 -11.31
CA ASN A 338 -11.58 -0.47 -10.95
C ASN A 338 -11.63 -1.96 -11.23
N THR A 339 -11.56 -2.35 -12.50
CA THR A 339 -11.45 -3.75 -12.93
C THR A 339 -10.02 -4.04 -13.37
N TRP A 340 -9.61 -5.31 -13.28
CA TRP A 340 -8.29 -5.75 -13.74
C TRP A 340 -8.01 -5.32 -15.18
N ASN A 341 -8.99 -5.51 -16.07
CA ASN A 341 -8.85 -5.17 -17.48
C ASN A 341 -8.71 -3.67 -17.72
N ASN A 342 -9.49 -2.82 -17.04
CA ASN A 342 -9.40 -1.38 -17.16
C ASN A 342 -8.04 -0.84 -16.71
N VAL A 343 -7.53 -1.35 -15.57
CA VAL A 343 -6.20 -0.99 -15.07
C VAL A 343 -5.11 -1.48 -16.01
N ASN A 344 -5.23 -2.71 -16.50
CA ASN A 344 -4.30 -3.32 -17.45
C ASN A 344 -4.19 -2.47 -18.74
N GLN A 345 -5.32 -2.14 -19.35
CA GLN A 345 -5.34 -1.32 -20.58
C GLN A 345 -4.71 0.06 -20.35
N LYS A 346 -5.03 0.72 -19.23
CA LYS A 346 -4.43 2.02 -18.89
C LYS A 346 -2.91 1.92 -18.75
N ILE A 347 -2.39 0.89 -18.05
CA ILE A 347 -0.95 0.69 -17.89
C ILE A 347 -0.28 0.44 -19.27
N LEU A 348 -0.86 -0.45 -20.07
CA LEU A 348 -0.32 -0.76 -21.41
C LEU A 348 -0.32 0.46 -22.32
N ASN A 349 -1.38 1.26 -22.33
CA ASN A 349 -1.43 2.49 -23.11
C ASN A 349 -0.33 3.46 -22.69
N ILE A 350 -0.17 3.72 -21.38
CA ILE A 350 0.86 4.62 -20.84
C ILE A 350 2.28 4.18 -21.25
N ILE A 351 2.57 2.88 -21.16
CA ILE A 351 3.91 2.33 -21.42
C ILE A 351 4.21 2.27 -22.92
N ASN A 352 3.18 2.11 -23.76
CA ASN A 352 3.31 2.01 -25.21
C ASN A 352 3.16 3.36 -25.93
N GLU A 353 2.69 4.41 -25.26
CA GLU A 353 2.74 5.78 -25.82
C GLU A 353 4.19 6.14 -26.18
N ASN A 354 4.44 6.47 -27.45
CA ASN A 354 5.75 6.85 -28.01
C ASN A 354 6.20 8.24 -27.56
#